data_6ead50e46e1e51859cb5074daef872af
#
_entry.id   6ead50e46e1e51859cb5074daef872af
#
_cell.length_a   1.000
_cell.length_b   1.000
_cell.length_c   1.000
_cell.angle_alpha   90.00
_cell.angle_beta   90.00
_cell.angle_gamma   90.00
#
_symmetry.space_group_name_H-M   'P 1'
#
loop_
_entity.id
_entity.type
_entity.pdbx_description
1 polymer ?
#
loop_
_entity_poly.entity_id
_entity_poly.type
_entity_poly.pdbx_seq_one_letter_code
_entity_poly.pdbx_strand_id
1 'polypeptide(L)'
;MILHQTVNETNAFLFFIPALPVVDGAWNEWSYSDCSKSCGGGEQIRIRSCNAPEPQNGGNDCAGIHYEINSCNTDACPQGNTTT
;
A
#
# COMPACT_ATOMS: atom_id res chain seq x y z
N MET A 1 -35.42 -24.17 33.21
CA MET A 1 -35.77 -23.81 32.11
C MET A 1 -35.27 -22.54 31.77
N ILE A 2 -35.73 -21.56 32.35
CA ILE A 2 -35.31 -20.27 32.06
C ILE A 2 -33.89 -20.07 32.20
N LEU A 3 -33.25 -20.73 33.13
CA LEU A 3 -31.86 -20.58 33.28
C LEU A 3 -31.13 -21.03 32.08
N HIS A 4 -31.59 -22.12 31.50
CA HIS A 4 -30.95 -22.59 30.34
C HIS A 4 -31.02 -21.59 29.26
N GLN A 5 -32.13 -21.03 29.08
CA GLN A 5 -32.29 -20.07 28.05
C GLN A 5 -31.40 -18.89 28.25
N THR A 6 -31.27 -18.49 29.47
CA THR A 6 -30.47 -17.34 29.78
C THR A 6 -29.02 -17.63 29.41
N VAL A 7 -28.56 -18.79 29.78
CA VAL A 7 -27.18 -19.11 29.48
C VAL A 7 -26.98 -19.19 28.00
N ASN A 8 -27.95 -19.77 27.31
CA ASN A 8 -27.83 -19.86 25.89
C ASN A 8 -27.81 -18.53 25.25
N GLU A 9 -28.61 -17.64 25.74
CA GLU A 9 -28.64 -16.33 25.19
C GLU A 9 -27.33 -15.64 25.37
N THR A 10 -26.72 -15.82 26.50
CA THR A 10 -25.45 -15.19 26.73
C THR A 10 -24.41 -15.72 25.76
N ASN A 11 -24.41 -17.02 25.58
CA ASN A 11 -23.45 -17.58 24.63
C ASN A 11 -23.76 -17.11 23.22
N ALA A 12 -25.01 -17.05 22.90
CA ALA A 12 -25.38 -16.61 21.59
C ALA A 12 -24.94 -15.17 21.37
N PHE A 13 -25.08 -14.37 22.41
CA PHE A 13 -24.66 -13.00 22.29
C PHE A 13 -23.19 -12.92 22.04
N LEU A 14 -22.40 -13.71 22.71
CA LEU A 14 -20.99 -13.69 22.48
C LEU A 14 -20.67 -14.12 21.05
N PHE A 15 -21.42 -15.06 20.54
CA PHE A 15 -21.19 -15.45 19.20
C PHE A 15 -21.62 -14.38 18.23
N PHE A 16 -22.63 -13.66 18.60
CA PHE A 16 -23.14 -12.64 17.72
C PHE A 16 -22.44 -11.32 17.84
N ILE A 17 -21.56 -11.16 18.78
CA ILE A 17 -20.77 -9.99 18.76
C ILE A 17 -20.05 -10.10 17.49
N PRO A 18 -20.40 -9.32 16.54
CA PRO A 18 -19.87 -9.54 15.25
C PRO A 18 -18.42 -9.23 15.27
N ALA A 19 -17.71 -10.06 14.65
CA ALA A 19 -16.36 -9.70 14.35
C ALA A 19 -16.46 -8.49 13.48
N LEU A 20 -15.57 -7.55 13.67
CA LEU A 20 -15.51 -6.44 12.80
C LEU A 20 -15.17 -6.96 11.42
N PRO A 21 -15.63 -6.30 10.38
CA PRO A 21 -15.33 -6.78 9.05
C PRO A 21 -13.84 -6.82 8.81
N VAL A 22 -13.38 -7.90 8.22
CA VAL A 22 -12.00 -8.02 7.83
C VAL A 22 -11.80 -7.14 6.60
N VAL A 23 -10.81 -6.29 6.64
CA VAL A 23 -10.53 -5.41 5.53
C VAL A 23 -9.11 -5.67 5.10
N ASP A 24 -8.94 -6.19 3.90
CA ASP A 24 -7.60 -6.38 3.35
C ASP A 24 -7.09 -5.04 2.88
N GLY A 25 -5.82 -4.82 3.03
CA GLY A 25 -5.21 -3.59 2.59
C GLY A 25 -5.16 -3.52 1.08
N ALA A 26 -5.16 -2.32 0.58
CA ALA A 26 -4.97 -2.09 -0.85
C ALA A 26 -4.02 -0.92 -1.01
N TRP A 27 -3.26 -0.96 -2.07
CA TRP A 27 -2.29 0.09 -2.34
C TRP A 27 -3.00 1.34 -2.86
N ASN A 28 -2.52 2.49 -2.42
CA ASN A 28 -2.91 3.72 -3.08
C ASN A 28 -2.06 3.83 -4.35
N GLU A 29 -2.21 4.91 -5.06
CA GLU A 29 -1.50 5.06 -6.31
C GLU A 29 -0.05 5.39 -6.06
N TRP A 30 0.79 5.05 -7.01
CA TRP A 30 2.20 5.37 -6.92
C TRP A 30 2.39 6.87 -7.01
N SER A 31 3.29 7.38 -6.17
CA SER A 31 3.76 8.76 -6.27
C SER A 31 5.17 8.71 -6.77
N TYR A 32 5.54 9.63 -7.61
CA TYR A 32 6.84 9.62 -8.27
C TYR A 32 7.62 10.86 -7.89
N SER A 33 8.90 10.67 -7.61
CA SER A 33 9.78 11.82 -7.44
C SER A 33 10.23 12.28 -8.82
N ASP A 34 10.86 13.42 -8.87
CA ASP A 34 11.50 13.86 -10.08
C ASP A 34 12.71 12.98 -10.33
N CYS A 35 13.12 12.92 -11.57
CA CYS A 35 14.37 12.25 -11.89
C CYS A 35 15.53 13.06 -11.33
N SER A 36 16.54 12.39 -10.81
CA SER A 36 17.65 13.08 -10.18
C SER A 36 18.53 13.78 -11.20
N LYS A 37 18.41 13.44 -12.48
CA LYS A 37 19.20 14.10 -13.53
C LYS A 37 18.32 14.31 -14.74
N SER A 38 18.62 15.33 -15.49
CA SER A 38 17.85 15.61 -16.67
C SER A 38 18.33 14.81 -17.88
N CYS A 39 19.50 14.26 -17.80
CA CYS A 39 20.07 13.43 -18.87
C CYS A 39 21.22 12.64 -18.29
N GLY A 40 21.71 11.70 -19.02
CA GLY A 40 22.88 10.95 -18.62
C GLY A 40 22.64 9.88 -17.58
N GLY A 41 21.40 9.59 -17.32
CA GLY A 41 21.04 8.52 -16.40
C GLY A 41 20.88 8.99 -14.97
N GLY A 42 19.66 9.11 -14.52
CA GLY A 42 19.36 9.46 -13.15
C GLY A 42 18.49 8.40 -12.53
N GLU A 43 17.96 8.72 -11.38
CA GLU A 43 17.09 7.82 -10.63
C GLU A 43 15.83 8.52 -10.24
N GLN A 44 14.74 7.79 -10.25
CA GLN A 44 13.45 8.28 -9.84
C GLN A 44 12.92 7.27 -8.85
N ILE A 45 12.34 7.77 -7.78
CA ILE A 45 11.78 6.92 -6.77
C ILE A 45 10.29 6.97 -6.90
N ARG A 46 9.64 5.82 -6.81
CA ARG A 46 8.20 5.81 -6.67
C ARG A 46 7.84 5.12 -5.37
N ILE A 47 6.77 5.55 -4.79
CA ILE A 47 6.38 5.09 -3.47
C ILE A 47 4.88 5.05 -3.40
N ARG A 48 4.37 4.12 -2.66
CA ARG A 48 2.94 4.02 -2.41
C ARG A 48 2.74 3.52 -0.99
N SER A 49 1.53 3.66 -0.51
CA SER A 49 1.21 3.24 0.85
C SER A 49 0.05 2.27 0.83
N CYS A 50 0.03 1.36 1.78
CA CYS A 50 -1.03 0.40 1.89
C CYS A 50 -2.13 1.01 2.74
N ASN A 51 -2.85 1.93 2.17
CA ASN A 51 -3.85 2.67 2.92
C ASN A 51 -5.11 2.98 2.12
N ALA A 52 -5.37 2.23 1.10
CA ALA A 52 -6.54 2.48 0.28
C ALA A 52 -7.40 1.24 0.12
N PRO A 53 -7.82 0.64 1.18
CA PRO A 53 -7.72 1.04 2.59
C PRO A 53 -6.57 0.40 3.33
N GLU A 54 -6.39 0.81 4.57
CA GLU A 54 -5.46 0.13 5.44
C GLU A 54 -6.03 -1.22 5.83
N PRO A 55 -5.20 -2.23 6.05
CA PRO A 55 -5.72 -3.50 6.55
C PRO A 55 -6.30 -3.30 7.94
N GLN A 56 -7.41 -3.95 8.21
CA GLN A 56 -8.04 -3.82 9.51
C GLN A 56 -8.62 -5.14 9.94
N ASN A 57 -8.71 -5.30 11.24
CA ASN A 57 -9.40 -6.42 11.84
C ASN A 57 -8.87 -7.76 11.36
N GLY A 58 -7.57 -7.85 11.22
CA GLY A 58 -6.96 -9.10 10.77
C GLY A 58 -6.87 -9.24 9.27
N GLY A 59 -7.19 -8.20 8.53
CA GLY A 59 -7.07 -8.28 7.09
C GLY A 59 -5.63 -8.38 6.63
N ASN A 60 -5.46 -8.82 5.42
CA ASN A 60 -4.12 -9.02 4.88
C ASN A 60 -3.49 -7.70 4.52
N ASP A 61 -2.19 -7.62 4.73
CA ASP A 61 -1.44 -6.47 4.29
C ASP A 61 -1.35 -6.49 2.77
N CYS A 62 -0.95 -5.39 2.19
CA CYS A 62 -0.77 -5.32 0.76
C CYS A 62 0.41 -6.18 0.34
N ALA A 63 0.28 -6.82 -0.80
CA ALA A 63 1.36 -7.62 -1.34
C ALA A 63 2.21 -6.75 -2.25
N GLY A 64 3.48 -7.04 -2.30
CA GLY A 64 4.37 -6.33 -3.19
C GLY A 64 5.16 -5.25 -2.49
N ILE A 65 5.84 -4.45 -3.27
CA ILE A 65 6.75 -3.47 -2.70
C ILE A 65 6.07 -2.13 -2.59
N HIS A 66 6.51 -1.35 -1.63
CA HIS A 66 5.94 -0.02 -1.43
C HIS A 66 6.83 1.07 -2.01
N TYR A 67 8.00 0.72 -2.48
CA TYR A 67 8.93 1.73 -2.94
C TYR A 67 9.88 1.07 -3.94
N GLU A 68 10.30 1.82 -4.91
CA GLU A 68 11.17 1.29 -5.94
C GLU A 68 11.96 2.43 -6.56
N ILE A 69 13.19 2.15 -6.92
CA ILE A 69 14.02 3.12 -7.59
C ILE A 69 14.21 2.65 -9.02
N ASN A 70 13.94 3.51 -9.94
CA ASN A 70 14.06 3.18 -11.36
C ASN A 70 14.97 4.17 -12.05
N SER A 71 15.57 3.74 -13.13
CA SER A 71 16.35 4.62 -13.98
C SER A 71 15.46 5.58 -14.72
N CYS A 72 15.97 6.75 -14.96
CA CYS A 72 15.22 7.76 -15.72
C CYS A 72 16.19 8.63 -16.47
N ASN A 73 15.71 9.30 -17.50
CA ASN A 73 16.50 10.22 -18.31
C ASN A 73 17.83 9.62 -18.72
N THR A 74 17.74 8.44 -19.30
CA THR A 74 18.95 7.68 -19.57
C THR A 74 19.66 8.11 -20.85
N ASP A 75 19.08 8.99 -21.61
CA ASP A 75 19.76 9.48 -22.82
C ASP A 75 20.98 10.28 -22.43
N ALA A 76 21.98 10.20 -23.25
CA ALA A 76 23.20 10.95 -23.00
C ALA A 76 22.93 12.43 -23.02
N CYS A 77 23.64 13.14 -22.18
CA CYS A 77 23.48 14.59 -22.16
C CYS A 77 24.10 15.16 -23.43
N PRO A 78 23.47 16.18 -23.98
CA PRO A 78 24.05 16.82 -25.15
C PRO A 78 25.38 17.41 -24.77
N GLN A 79 26.28 17.35 -25.71
CA GLN A 79 27.59 17.90 -25.48
C GLN A 79 27.55 19.33 -25.89
N GLY A 80 27.70 20.15 -24.93
CA GLY A 80 27.49 21.53 -25.18
C GLY A 80 28.33 22.08 -26.26
N ASN A 81 29.47 21.65 -26.41
CA ASN A 81 30.27 22.28 -27.31
C ASN A 81 30.45 21.59 -28.47
N THR A 82 29.86 20.64 -28.64
CA THR A 82 30.10 19.91 -29.67
C THR A 82 29.86 20.56 -30.78
N THR A 83 29.31 21.35 -30.74
CA THR A 83 29.01 21.93 -31.73
C THR A 83 29.93 22.34 -32.39
N THR A 84 30.50 22.43 -32.18
CA THR A 84 31.38 22.84 -32.77
C THR A 84 31.83 22.42 -33.18
#